data_79296795afa6bfb1f045f02b2573a6f5
#
_entry.id   79296795afa6bfb1f045f02b2573a6f5
#
_cell.length_a   1.000
_cell.length_b   1.000
_cell.length_c   1.000
_cell.angle_alpha   90.00
_cell.angle_beta   90.00
_cell.angle_gamma   90.00
#
_symmetry.space_group_name_H-M   'P 1'
#
loop_
_entity.id
_entity.type
_entity.pdbx_description
1 polymer ?
#
loop_
_entity_poly.entity_id
_entity_poly.type
_entity_poly.pdbx_seq_one_letter_code
_entity_poly.pdbx_strand_id
1 'polypeptide(L)'
;YMNEGRTGEGTIDLFAKVQWGRNATDEEKEYIYKVKSDIFNTLPHVEPVNGAWEVLKAVKQMGLQRVIVTGSGQKSLLERLEKNFPGIFSADLMVTAFDVKHGKPHPEPYLMGLEKAGFTAEQAMVVENAPLGVQSAKEAGIYTIAVNTGPLPDKVLYDAGADIVFPNHAA
;
A
#
# COMPACT_ATOMS: atom_id res chain seq x y z
N TYR A 1 9.01 0.20 8.07
CA TYR A 1 9.16 0.39 6.61
C TYR A 1 9.51 -0.92 5.89
N MET A 2 10.46 -1.73 6.36
CA MET A 2 10.83 -3.01 5.70
C MET A 2 9.71 -4.04 5.62
N ASN A 3 8.68 -3.94 6.44
CA ASN A 3 7.51 -4.85 6.46
C ASN A 3 6.21 -4.14 6.05
N GLU A 4 6.30 -2.89 5.65
CA GLU A 4 5.15 -2.11 5.18
C GLU A 4 4.62 -2.68 3.86
N GLY A 5 3.30 -2.73 3.72
CA GLY A 5 2.63 -3.31 2.56
C GLY A 5 2.13 -4.74 2.75
N ARG A 6 2.63 -5.48 3.75
CA ARG A 6 2.06 -6.79 4.10
C ARG A 6 0.62 -6.66 4.57
N THR A 7 -0.15 -7.74 4.42
CA THR A 7 -1.43 -7.86 5.12
C THR A 7 -1.22 -7.90 6.64
N GLY A 8 -2.23 -7.56 7.41
CA GLY A 8 -2.17 -7.64 8.86
C GLY A 8 -1.83 -9.05 9.34
N GLU A 9 -2.46 -10.08 8.78
CA GLU A 9 -2.19 -11.49 9.11
C GLU A 9 -0.76 -11.90 8.75
N GLY A 10 -0.27 -11.54 7.56
CA GLY A 10 1.09 -11.83 7.14
C GLY A 10 2.15 -11.17 8.04
N THR A 11 1.84 -9.99 8.59
CA THR A 11 2.71 -9.33 9.56
C THR A 11 2.68 -10.05 10.91
N ILE A 12 1.51 -10.48 11.39
CA ILE A 12 1.37 -11.21 12.64
C ILE A 12 2.11 -12.55 12.55
N ASP A 13 1.95 -13.31 11.47
CA ASP A 13 2.66 -14.58 11.27
C ASP A 13 4.18 -14.42 11.24
N LEU A 14 4.68 -13.35 10.60
CA LEU A 14 6.10 -13.05 10.59
C LEU A 14 6.64 -12.85 12.01
N PHE A 15 5.98 -12.03 12.82
CA PHE A 15 6.40 -11.79 14.20
C PHE A 15 6.21 -13.01 15.09
N ALA A 16 5.12 -13.78 14.92
CA ALA A 16 4.89 -15.02 15.65
C ALA A 16 5.99 -16.05 15.37
N LYS A 17 6.41 -16.21 14.12
CA LYS A 17 7.53 -17.09 13.76
C LYS A 17 8.83 -16.68 14.48
N VAL A 18 9.13 -15.38 14.53
CA VAL A 18 10.34 -14.87 15.19
C VAL A 18 10.27 -15.05 16.70
N GLN A 19 9.12 -14.78 17.34
CA GLN A 19 8.99 -14.77 18.79
C GLN A 19 8.63 -16.14 19.36
N TRP A 20 7.83 -16.94 18.64
CA TRP A 20 7.24 -18.19 19.13
C TRP A 20 7.71 -19.42 18.35
N GLY A 21 8.46 -19.25 17.26
CA GLY A 21 8.90 -20.35 16.39
C GLY A 21 7.77 -21.02 15.58
N ARG A 22 6.57 -20.45 15.57
CA ARG A 22 5.40 -20.95 14.85
C ARG A 22 4.55 -19.81 14.28
N ASN A 23 3.63 -20.13 13.37
CA ASN A 23 2.59 -19.17 12.98
C ASN A 23 1.62 -18.91 14.15
N ALA A 24 0.97 -17.77 14.15
CA ALA A 24 -0.16 -17.49 15.03
C ALA A 24 -1.37 -18.34 14.65
N THR A 25 -2.18 -18.72 15.63
CA THR A 25 -3.51 -19.30 15.36
C THR A 25 -4.47 -18.22 14.86
N ASP A 26 -5.61 -18.62 14.28
CA ASP A 26 -6.59 -17.67 13.76
C ASP A 26 -7.16 -16.79 14.88
N GLU A 27 -7.39 -17.35 16.07
CA GLU A 27 -7.85 -16.61 17.27
C GLU A 27 -6.79 -15.61 17.74
N GLU A 28 -5.50 -15.98 17.73
CA GLU A 28 -4.38 -15.09 18.06
C GLU A 28 -4.27 -13.95 17.04
N LYS A 29 -4.44 -14.23 15.74
CA LYS A 29 -4.45 -13.22 14.67
C LYS A 29 -5.59 -12.23 14.86
N GLU A 30 -6.80 -12.72 15.08
CA GLU A 30 -7.98 -11.90 15.31
C GLU A 30 -7.79 -10.98 16.51
N TYR A 31 -7.32 -11.54 17.64
CA TYR A 31 -7.07 -10.77 18.85
C TYR A 31 -6.02 -9.68 18.64
N ILE A 32 -4.86 -10.04 18.07
CA ILE A 32 -3.75 -9.10 17.84
C ILE A 32 -4.20 -8.00 16.86
N TYR A 33 -4.89 -8.39 15.79
CA TYR A 33 -5.38 -7.42 14.80
C TYR A 33 -6.41 -6.46 15.40
N LYS A 34 -7.31 -6.97 16.26
CA LYS A 34 -8.27 -6.16 17.00
C LYS A 34 -7.57 -5.15 17.89
N VAL A 35 -6.64 -5.61 18.75
CA VAL A 35 -5.88 -4.73 19.66
C VAL A 35 -5.13 -3.64 18.86
N LYS A 36 -4.44 -4.01 17.78
CA LYS A 36 -3.77 -3.06 16.88
C LYS A 36 -4.75 -2.03 16.32
N SER A 37 -5.92 -2.47 15.87
CA SER A 37 -6.93 -1.58 15.28
C SER A 37 -7.54 -0.64 16.31
N ASP A 38 -7.81 -1.14 17.52
CA ASP A 38 -8.32 -0.34 18.62
C ASP A 38 -7.33 0.77 19.00
N ILE A 39 -6.04 0.44 19.15
CA ILE A 39 -4.98 1.42 19.41
C ILE A 39 -4.89 2.43 18.25
N PHE A 40 -4.86 1.95 17.01
CA PHE A 40 -4.77 2.82 15.84
C PHE A 40 -5.90 3.85 15.77
N ASN A 41 -7.11 3.46 16.15
CA ASN A 41 -8.28 4.35 16.17
C ASN A 41 -8.22 5.42 17.27
N THR A 42 -7.36 5.26 18.28
CA THR A 42 -7.11 6.29 19.30
C THR A 42 -6.06 7.31 18.89
N LEU A 43 -5.28 7.03 17.84
CA LEU A 43 -4.25 7.95 17.38
C LEU A 43 -4.86 9.21 16.74
N PRO A 44 -4.20 10.35 16.89
CA PRO A 44 -4.65 11.59 16.26
C PRO A 44 -4.69 11.45 14.75
N HIS A 45 -5.51 12.27 14.12
CA HIS A 45 -5.56 12.35 12.67
C HIS A 45 -4.18 12.72 12.11
N VAL A 46 -3.74 11.99 11.10
CA VAL A 46 -2.47 12.26 10.40
C VAL A 46 -2.80 13.01 9.12
N GLU A 47 -2.14 14.14 8.94
CA GLU A 47 -2.25 14.93 7.71
C GLU A 47 -1.65 14.17 6.52
N PRO A 48 -2.16 14.43 5.30
CA PRO A 48 -1.57 13.91 4.08
C PRO A 48 -0.08 14.25 3.95
N VAL A 49 0.67 13.36 3.33
CA VAL A 49 2.08 13.62 3.01
C VAL A 49 2.18 14.84 2.08
N ASN A 50 3.18 15.68 2.34
CA ASN A 50 3.40 16.90 1.55
C ASN A 50 3.54 16.59 0.04
N GLY A 51 2.85 17.35 -0.80
CA GLY A 51 2.80 17.18 -2.26
C GLY A 51 1.82 16.13 -2.76
N ALA A 52 1.30 15.25 -1.89
CA ALA A 52 0.38 14.18 -2.32
C ALA A 52 -0.92 14.71 -2.94
N TRP A 53 -1.46 15.79 -2.39
CA TRP A 53 -2.69 16.41 -2.89
C TRP A 53 -2.49 17.02 -4.27
N GLU A 54 -1.38 17.71 -4.48
CA GLU A 54 -1.00 18.34 -5.75
C GLU A 54 -0.84 17.31 -6.87
N VAL A 55 -0.13 16.22 -6.59
CA VAL A 55 0.05 15.10 -7.54
C VAL A 55 -1.30 14.46 -7.88
N LEU A 56 -2.12 14.14 -6.89
CA LEU A 56 -3.42 13.52 -7.12
C LEU A 56 -4.37 14.41 -7.92
N LYS A 57 -4.35 15.73 -7.69
CA LYS A 57 -5.11 16.70 -8.51
C LYS A 57 -4.63 16.73 -9.94
N ALA A 58 -3.31 16.78 -10.15
CA ALA A 58 -2.72 16.77 -11.49
C ALA A 58 -3.10 15.49 -12.25
N VAL A 59 -2.96 14.32 -11.64
CA VAL A 59 -3.36 13.02 -12.20
C VAL A 59 -4.85 13.01 -12.57
N LYS A 60 -5.72 13.56 -11.70
CA LYS A 60 -7.16 13.70 -11.98
C LYS A 60 -7.42 14.63 -13.17
N GLN A 61 -6.73 15.78 -13.24
CA GLN A 61 -6.89 16.76 -14.33
C GLN A 61 -6.43 16.19 -15.68
N MET A 62 -5.43 15.29 -15.68
CA MET A 62 -4.97 14.58 -16.87
C MET A 62 -5.95 13.49 -17.32
N GLY A 63 -7.05 13.24 -16.60
CA GLY A 63 -8.02 12.21 -16.89
C GLY A 63 -7.54 10.79 -16.60
N LEU A 64 -6.42 10.64 -15.88
CA LEU A 64 -5.87 9.33 -15.53
C LEU A 64 -6.68 8.67 -14.41
N GLN A 65 -6.86 7.36 -14.53
CA GLN A 65 -7.53 6.56 -13.51
C GLN A 65 -6.61 6.36 -12.30
N ARG A 66 -7.19 6.33 -11.11
CA ARG A 66 -6.48 6.18 -9.83
C ARG A 66 -6.99 4.94 -9.13
N VAL A 67 -6.09 4.03 -8.80
CA VAL A 67 -6.38 2.78 -8.09
C VAL A 67 -5.61 2.77 -6.78
N ILE A 68 -6.28 2.43 -5.69
CA ILE A 68 -5.62 2.18 -4.41
C ILE A 68 -5.31 0.70 -4.28
N VAL A 69 -4.04 0.39 -3.97
CA VAL A 69 -3.61 -0.99 -3.66
C VAL A 69 -2.93 -1.00 -2.29
N THR A 70 -3.62 -1.51 -1.29
CA THR A 70 -3.18 -1.46 0.11
C THR A 70 -3.23 -2.82 0.82
N GLY A 71 -2.26 -3.09 1.69
CA GLY A 71 -2.31 -4.22 2.62
C GLY A 71 -3.22 -4.00 3.84
N SER A 72 -3.88 -2.84 3.93
CA SER A 72 -4.82 -2.56 5.03
C SER A 72 -6.16 -3.26 4.81
N GLY A 73 -6.68 -3.88 5.89
CA GLY A 73 -8.04 -4.40 5.98
C GLY A 73 -8.98 -3.50 6.82
N GLN A 74 -8.69 -2.21 6.96
CA GLN A 74 -9.51 -1.32 7.77
C GLN A 74 -10.74 -0.83 6.99
N LYS A 75 -11.95 -1.11 7.52
CA LYS A 75 -13.22 -0.69 6.90
C LYS A 75 -13.35 0.83 6.77
N SER A 76 -12.74 1.60 7.68
CA SER A 76 -12.75 3.06 7.67
C SER A 76 -11.78 3.71 6.66
N LEU A 77 -11.04 2.89 5.88
CA LEU A 77 -10.00 3.42 4.99
C LEU A 77 -10.58 4.37 3.94
N LEU A 78 -11.69 3.99 3.29
CA LEU A 78 -12.31 4.81 2.25
C LEU A 78 -12.82 6.14 2.80
N GLU A 79 -13.43 6.12 3.99
CA GLU A 79 -13.90 7.36 4.67
C GLU A 79 -12.73 8.31 4.97
N ARG A 80 -11.60 7.75 5.41
CA ARG A 80 -10.39 8.53 5.68
C ARG A 80 -9.77 9.10 4.40
N LEU A 81 -9.76 8.32 3.31
CA LEU A 81 -9.29 8.77 2.00
C LEU A 81 -10.20 9.87 1.46
N GLU A 82 -11.51 9.73 1.58
CA GLU A 82 -12.46 10.76 1.12
C GLU A 82 -12.34 12.04 1.95
N LYS A 83 -12.09 11.94 3.25
CA LYS A 83 -11.82 13.10 4.11
C LYS A 83 -10.55 13.85 3.70
N ASN A 84 -9.47 13.12 3.38
CA ASN A 84 -8.18 13.71 3.05
C ASN A 84 -8.08 14.13 1.58
N PHE A 85 -8.75 13.41 0.69
CA PHE A 85 -8.66 13.56 -0.77
C PHE A 85 -10.05 13.49 -1.41
N PRO A 86 -10.92 14.48 -1.16
CA PRO A 86 -12.33 14.43 -1.59
C PRO A 86 -12.47 14.22 -3.10
N GLY A 87 -13.26 13.23 -3.49
CA GLY A 87 -13.57 12.91 -4.88
C GLY A 87 -12.39 12.44 -5.72
N ILE A 88 -11.30 11.96 -5.09
CA ILE A 88 -10.13 11.43 -5.80
C ILE A 88 -10.25 9.93 -6.03
N PHE A 89 -10.73 9.17 -5.06
CA PHE A 89 -10.78 7.72 -5.08
C PHE A 89 -12.22 7.21 -5.08
N SER A 90 -12.42 5.97 -5.56
CA SER A 90 -13.70 5.27 -5.51
C SER A 90 -13.50 3.86 -4.97
N ALA A 91 -14.53 3.30 -4.33
CA ALA A 91 -14.48 1.94 -3.76
C ALA A 91 -14.22 0.86 -4.82
N ASP A 92 -14.76 1.03 -6.03
CA ASP A 92 -14.63 0.07 -7.12
C ASP A 92 -13.18 -0.08 -7.61
N LEU A 93 -12.35 0.97 -7.40
CA LEU A 93 -10.95 1.02 -7.78
C LEU A 93 -10.03 0.91 -6.55
N MET A 94 -10.42 0.08 -5.59
CA MET A 94 -9.60 -0.25 -4.43
C MET A 94 -9.33 -1.75 -4.36
N VAL A 95 -8.07 -2.09 -4.02
CA VAL A 95 -7.63 -3.43 -3.62
C VAL A 95 -7.13 -3.34 -2.19
N THR A 96 -7.71 -4.13 -1.32
CA THR A 96 -7.41 -4.19 0.12
C THR A 96 -6.91 -5.58 0.52
N ALA A 97 -6.55 -5.75 1.80
CA ALA A 97 -6.19 -7.07 2.32
C ALA A 97 -7.32 -8.12 2.21
N PHE A 98 -8.58 -7.69 2.07
CA PHE A 98 -9.72 -8.61 1.93
C PHE A 98 -9.92 -9.12 0.50
N ASP A 99 -9.32 -8.46 -0.49
CA ASP A 99 -9.50 -8.81 -1.90
C ASP A 99 -8.49 -9.87 -2.37
N VAL A 100 -7.38 -10.07 -1.65
CA VAL A 100 -6.23 -10.87 -2.08
C VAL A 100 -5.92 -12.01 -1.13
N LYS A 101 -5.39 -13.11 -1.68
CA LYS A 101 -4.86 -14.22 -0.88
C LYS A 101 -3.42 -13.97 -0.43
N HIS A 102 -2.63 -13.33 -1.28
CA HIS A 102 -1.22 -13.06 -1.03
C HIS A 102 -0.99 -11.55 -1.06
N GLY A 103 -0.59 -11.01 0.09
CA GLY A 103 -0.19 -9.59 0.20
C GLY A 103 1.21 -9.35 -0.38
N LYS A 104 1.56 -8.07 -0.51
CA LYS A 104 2.92 -7.66 -0.93
C LYS A 104 3.99 -8.40 -0.10
N PRO A 105 5.08 -8.90 -0.71
CA PRO A 105 5.62 -8.56 -2.03
C PRO A 105 5.03 -9.38 -3.20
N HIS A 106 4.07 -10.30 -2.98
CA HIS A 106 3.44 -11.03 -4.08
C HIS A 106 2.77 -10.07 -5.07
N PRO A 107 2.80 -10.33 -6.41
CA PRO A 107 2.25 -9.42 -7.42
C PRO A 107 0.71 -9.35 -7.43
N GLU A 108 0.02 -10.30 -6.80
CA GLU A 108 -1.44 -10.41 -6.81
C GLU A 108 -2.18 -9.09 -6.53
N PRO A 109 -1.80 -8.25 -5.53
CA PRO A 109 -2.51 -7.01 -5.27
C PRO A 109 -2.50 -6.04 -6.45
N TYR A 110 -1.37 -5.93 -7.15
CA TYR A 110 -1.27 -5.05 -8.31
C TYR A 110 -1.89 -5.63 -9.57
N LEU A 111 -1.77 -6.95 -9.79
CA LEU A 111 -2.50 -7.63 -10.87
C LEU A 111 -4.00 -7.46 -10.73
N MET A 112 -4.53 -7.58 -9.53
CA MET A 112 -5.94 -7.31 -9.25
C MET A 112 -6.30 -5.83 -9.46
N GLY A 113 -5.40 -4.90 -9.13
CA GLY A 113 -5.57 -3.48 -9.42
C GLY A 113 -5.68 -3.20 -10.91
N LEU A 114 -4.84 -3.84 -11.73
CA LEU A 114 -4.91 -3.77 -13.20
C LEU A 114 -6.24 -4.33 -13.72
N GLU A 115 -6.67 -5.48 -13.21
CA GLU A 115 -7.94 -6.11 -13.58
C GLU A 115 -9.14 -5.19 -13.28
N LYS A 116 -9.22 -4.65 -12.05
CA LYS A 116 -10.28 -3.70 -11.66
C LYS A 116 -10.28 -2.43 -12.53
N ALA A 117 -9.11 -1.97 -12.96
CA ALA A 117 -8.98 -0.80 -13.81
C ALA A 117 -9.23 -1.08 -15.30
N GLY A 118 -9.14 -2.34 -15.74
CA GLY A 118 -9.24 -2.72 -17.13
C GLY A 118 -8.01 -2.35 -17.98
N PHE A 119 -6.81 -2.33 -17.35
CA PHE A 119 -5.56 -1.96 -18.00
C PHE A 119 -4.53 -3.09 -17.95
N THR A 120 -3.56 -3.02 -18.88
CA THR A 120 -2.35 -3.85 -18.83
C THR A 120 -1.24 -3.17 -18.04
N ALA A 121 -0.18 -3.93 -17.71
CA ALA A 121 0.95 -3.40 -16.95
C ALA A 121 1.65 -2.22 -17.67
N GLU A 122 1.74 -2.27 -19.00
CA GLU A 122 2.36 -1.24 -19.83
C GLU A 122 1.55 0.07 -19.87
N GLN A 123 0.27 0.02 -19.50
CA GLN A 123 -0.62 1.17 -19.46
C GLN A 123 -0.72 1.80 -18.07
N ALA A 124 0.02 1.25 -17.10
CA ALA A 124 -0.05 1.65 -15.71
C ALA A 124 1.31 2.07 -15.16
N MET A 125 1.28 2.87 -14.12
CA MET A 125 2.44 3.11 -13.25
C MET A 125 2.02 2.98 -11.79
N VAL A 126 2.94 2.56 -10.96
CA VAL A 126 2.77 2.49 -9.50
C VAL A 126 3.57 3.59 -8.83
N VAL A 127 2.98 4.23 -7.83
CA VAL A 127 3.66 5.09 -6.87
C VAL A 127 3.65 4.40 -5.52
N GLU A 128 4.82 4.12 -4.99
CA GLU A 128 5.03 3.35 -3.76
C GLU A 128 6.06 4.01 -2.84
N ASN A 129 6.03 3.67 -1.55
CA ASN A 129 7.01 4.17 -0.59
C ASN A 129 7.77 3.05 0.14
N ALA A 130 7.33 1.81 0.01
CA ALA A 130 7.85 0.68 0.77
C ALA A 130 8.50 -0.38 -0.14
N PRO A 131 9.63 -0.99 0.28
CA PRO A 131 10.34 -1.99 -0.52
C PRO A 131 9.45 -3.15 -0.98
N LEU A 132 8.61 -3.69 -0.11
CA LEU A 132 7.71 -4.80 -0.46
C LEU A 132 6.65 -4.40 -1.49
N GLY A 133 6.19 -3.15 -1.45
CA GLY A 133 5.27 -2.61 -2.45
C GLY A 133 5.94 -2.45 -3.80
N VAL A 134 7.17 -1.93 -3.81
CA VAL A 134 7.99 -1.83 -5.03
C VAL A 134 8.22 -3.21 -5.65
N GLN A 135 8.66 -4.21 -4.87
CA GLN A 135 8.83 -5.59 -5.35
C GLN A 135 7.55 -6.15 -5.97
N SER A 136 6.43 -6.01 -5.27
CA SER A 136 5.11 -6.46 -5.73
C SER A 136 4.71 -5.85 -7.08
N ALA A 137 4.93 -4.54 -7.25
CA ALA A 137 4.63 -3.83 -8.48
C ALA A 137 5.56 -4.26 -9.63
N LYS A 138 6.84 -4.46 -9.36
CA LYS A 138 7.82 -4.94 -10.34
C LYS A 138 7.54 -6.37 -10.78
N GLU A 139 7.17 -7.26 -9.87
CA GLU A 139 6.75 -8.63 -10.21
C GLU A 139 5.44 -8.67 -11.00
N ALA A 140 4.58 -7.65 -10.85
CA ALA A 140 3.41 -7.44 -11.71
C ALA A 140 3.76 -6.83 -13.08
N GLY A 141 5.03 -6.51 -13.36
CA GLY A 141 5.50 -5.95 -14.62
C GLY A 141 5.25 -4.45 -14.79
N ILE A 142 4.89 -3.73 -13.73
CA ILE A 142 4.47 -2.33 -13.80
C ILE A 142 5.67 -1.39 -13.58
N TYR A 143 5.73 -0.30 -14.34
CA TYR A 143 6.66 0.79 -14.09
C TYR A 143 6.42 1.40 -12.71
N THR A 144 7.47 1.47 -11.89
CA THR A 144 7.32 1.79 -10.46
C THR A 144 8.15 2.99 -10.05
N ILE A 145 7.48 4.02 -9.64
CA ILE A 145 8.05 5.21 -9.00
C ILE A 145 8.02 4.98 -7.48
N ALA A 146 9.17 5.11 -6.83
CA ALA A 146 9.21 5.13 -5.37
C ALA A 146 9.32 6.55 -4.85
N VAL A 147 8.58 6.85 -3.77
CA VAL A 147 8.70 8.11 -3.04
C VAL A 147 9.20 7.79 -1.64
N ASN A 148 10.42 8.19 -1.33
CA ASN A 148 11.05 7.89 -0.05
C ASN A 148 10.48 8.78 1.06
N THR A 149 9.37 8.39 1.63
CA THR A 149 8.72 9.08 2.77
C THR A 149 9.23 8.63 4.12
N GLY A 150 10.22 7.73 4.15
CA GLY A 150 10.71 7.06 5.36
C GLY A 150 12.19 7.27 5.62
N PRO A 151 12.71 6.61 6.65
CA PRO A 151 14.12 6.74 7.06
C PRO A 151 15.08 5.82 6.29
N LEU A 152 14.58 5.04 5.31
CA LEU A 152 15.42 4.11 4.55
C LEU A 152 16.29 4.86 3.54
N PRO A 153 17.53 4.41 3.30
CA PRO A 153 18.31 4.92 2.17
C PRO A 153 17.61 4.62 0.84
N ASP A 154 17.69 5.55 -0.12
CA ASP A 154 17.09 5.38 -1.46
C ASP A 154 17.53 4.09 -2.16
N LYS A 155 18.78 3.66 -1.89
CA LYS A 155 19.31 2.38 -2.39
C LYS A 155 18.39 1.20 -2.09
N VAL A 156 17.72 1.17 -0.95
CA VAL A 156 16.82 0.05 -0.58
C VAL A 156 15.62 -0.03 -1.53
N LEU A 157 15.11 1.11 -1.98
CA LEU A 157 14.01 1.18 -2.94
C LEU A 157 14.48 0.82 -4.36
N TYR A 158 15.68 1.24 -4.76
CA TYR A 158 16.30 0.80 -6.01
C TYR A 158 16.59 -0.70 -6.01
N ASP A 159 17.14 -1.25 -4.92
CA ASP A 159 17.39 -2.68 -4.77
C ASP A 159 16.08 -3.51 -4.81
N ALA A 160 14.96 -2.92 -4.39
CA ALA A 160 13.64 -3.52 -4.50
C ALA A 160 13.07 -3.48 -5.94
N GLY A 161 13.71 -2.73 -6.86
CA GLY A 161 13.37 -2.67 -8.27
C GLY A 161 12.68 -1.39 -8.72
N ALA A 162 12.66 -0.32 -7.90
CA ALA A 162 12.09 0.97 -8.34
C ALA A 162 12.82 1.49 -9.58
N ASP A 163 12.05 1.94 -10.57
CA ASP A 163 12.60 2.55 -11.80
C ASP A 163 13.11 3.97 -11.53
N ILE A 164 12.49 4.67 -10.62
CA ILE A 164 12.87 6.01 -10.16
C ILE A 164 12.55 6.17 -8.66
N VAL A 165 13.37 6.93 -7.95
CA VAL A 165 13.14 7.26 -6.54
C VAL A 165 13.14 8.77 -6.37
N PHE A 166 12.08 9.31 -5.75
CA PHE A 166 11.97 10.71 -5.34
C PHE A 166 12.03 10.84 -3.82
N PRO A 167 12.63 11.93 -3.30
CA PRO A 167 12.72 12.14 -1.85
C PRO A 167 11.38 12.53 -1.20
N ASN A 168 10.42 13.00 -1.98
CA ASN A 168 9.07 13.37 -1.55
C ASN A 168 8.15 13.55 -2.77
N HIS A 169 6.85 13.78 -2.54
CA HIS A 169 5.87 13.97 -3.61
C HIS A 169 5.91 15.35 -4.28
N ALA A 170 6.69 16.29 -3.76
CA ALA A 170 6.85 17.64 -4.33
C ALA A 170 8.11 17.79 -5.20
N ALA A 171 8.90 16.72 -5.32
CA ALA A 171 10.16 16.69 -6.07
C ALA A 171 9.93 16.42 -7.57
#